data_0f06a8f0def2a04bff149c5eeb2e04be
#
_entry.id   0f06a8f0def2a04bff149c5eeb2e04be
#
_cell.length_a   1.000
_cell.length_b   1.000
_cell.length_c   1.000
_cell.angle_alpha   90.00
_cell.angle_beta   90.00
_cell.angle_gamma   90.00
#
_symmetry.space_group_name_H-M   'P 1'
#
loop_
_entity.id
_entity.type
_entity.pdbx_description
1 polymer ?
#
loop_
_entity_poly.entity_id
_entity_poly.type
_entity_poly.pdbx_seq_one_letter_code
_entity_poly.pdbx_strand_id
1 'polypeptide(L)'
;MTREEVIAANLAAVEAHFHTEATGEIDKALELYTDDIVWESPARRLVFRGKEATGAMYRRMFESFQVEEFRQLQRFATEDRVVDDSVATVVLAGDGVINAPAAVGSKVEIRLLHVFEMRGGKISRELVFETWRTIEEAAGRMPYAAARQYASPIHPAH
;
A
#
# COMPACT_ATOMS: atom_id res chain seq x y z
N MET A 1 15.63 -18.04 16.43
CA MET A 1 15.56 -16.57 16.52
C MET A 1 14.83 -16.19 17.79
N THR A 2 15.35 -15.23 18.51
CA THR A 2 14.65 -14.62 19.66
C THR A 2 13.48 -13.78 19.15
N ARG A 3 12.58 -13.41 20.07
CA ARG A 3 11.48 -12.50 19.77
C ARG A 3 11.96 -11.16 19.19
N GLU A 4 12.99 -10.61 19.77
CA GLU A 4 13.58 -9.34 19.32
C GLU A 4 14.18 -9.45 17.91
N GLU A 5 14.84 -10.56 17.61
CA GLU A 5 15.37 -10.83 16.26
C GLU A 5 14.25 -10.96 15.21
N VAL A 6 13.13 -11.60 15.57
CA VAL A 6 11.95 -11.68 14.67
C VAL A 6 11.36 -10.30 14.42
N ILE A 7 11.17 -9.50 15.47
CA ILE A 7 10.65 -8.14 15.35
C ILE A 7 11.58 -7.27 14.48
N ALA A 8 12.89 -7.35 14.71
CA ALA A 8 13.87 -6.61 13.91
C ALA A 8 13.85 -7.04 12.43
N ALA A 9 13.73 -8.34 12.16
CA ALA A 9 13.61 -8.86 10.80
C ALA A 9 12.33 -8.39 10.10
N ASN A 10 11.20 -8.35 10.81
CA ASN A 10 9.94 -7.85 10.29
C ASN A 10 10.03 -6.35 9.94
N LEU A 11 10.63 -5.54 10.82
CA LEU A 11 10.85 -4.11 10.55
C LEU A 11 11.75 -3.91 9.33
N ALA A 12 12.82 -4.68 9.20
CA ALA A 12 13.73 -4.62 8.07
C ALA A 12 13.05 -5.01 6.75
N ALA A 13 12.19 -6.03 6.77
CA ALA A 13 11.42 -6.45 5.59
C ALA A 13 10.46 -5.36 5.10
N VAL A 14 9.75 -4.70 6.00
CA VAL A 14 8.84 -3.61 5.66
C VAL A 14 9.61 -2.37 5.20
N GLU A 15 10.75 -2.05 5.82
CA GLU A 15 11.62 -0.96 5.35
C GLU A 15 12.11 -1.21 3.92
N ALA A 16 12.57 -2.43 3.63
CA ALA A 16 12.99 -2.82 2.28
C ALA A 16 11.83 -2.75 1.28
N HIS A 17 10.62 -3.10 1.70
CA HIS A 17 9.42 -3.01 0.88
C HIS A 17 9.15 -1.55 0.45
N PHE A 18 9.09 -0.61 1.38
CA PHE A 18 8.91 0.80 1.06
C PHE A 18 10.04 1.38 0.20
N HIS A 19 11.28 0.95 0.46
CA HIS A 19 12.42 1.39 -0.33
C HIS A 19 12.32 0.92 -1.79
N THR A 20 11.98 -0.33 -2.04
CA THR A 20 11.83 -0.89 -3.39
C THR A 20 10.66 -0.27 -4.15
N GLU A 21 9.59 0.07 -3.47
CA GLU A 21 8.47 0.83 -4.04
C GLU A 21 8.92 2.24 -4.45
N ALA A 22 9.61 2.96 -3.57
CA ALA A 22 10.09 4.32 -3.81
C ALA A 22 11.08 4.39 -4.99
N THR A 23 11.83 3.33 -5.24
CA THR A 23 12.78 3.23 -6.36
C THR A 23 12.17 2.63 -7.63
N GLY A 24 10.89 2.24 -7.59
CA GLY A 24 10.19 1.62 -8.73
C GLY A 24 10.59 0.17 -9.00
N GLU A 25 11.28 -0.47 -8.07
CA GLU A 25 11.74 -1.86 -8.18
C GLU A 25 10.64 -2.85 -7.75
N ILE A 26 9.50 -2.83 -8.44
CA ILE A 26 8.31 -3.58 -8.05
C ILE A 26 8.57 -5.10 -7.95
N ASP A 27 9.37 -5.66 -8.84
CA ASP A 27 9.68 -7.09 -8.79
C ASP A 27 10.43 -7.46 -7.49
N LYS A 28 11.33 -6.60 -7.03
CA LYS A 28 12.01 -6.78 -5.73
C LYS A 28 11.04 -6.61 -4.56
N ALA A 29 10.11 -5.65 -4.64
CA ALA A 29 9.06 -5.51 -3.63
C ALA A 29 8.23 -6.78 -3.51
N LEU A 30 7.89 -7.43 -4.63
CA LEU A 30 7.14 -8.69 -4.65
C LEU A 30 7.90 -9.88 -4.06
N GLU A 31 9.23 -9.86 -4.04
CA GLU A 31 10.04 -10.90 -3.39
C GLU A 31 9.87 -10.90 -1.86
N LEU A 32 9.51 -9.76 -1.29
CA LEU A 32 9.25 -9.59 0.14
C LEU A 32 7.87 -10.11 0.58
N TYR A 33 7.01 -10.44 -0.38
CA TYR A 33 5.70 -11.03 -0.14
C TYR A 33 5.73 -12.55 -0.17
N THR A 34 4.78 -13.15 0.55
CA THR A 34 4.42 -14.56 0.35
C THR A 34 3.69 -14.73 -0.98
N ASP A 35 3.66 -15.94 -1.54
CA ASP A 35 2.99 -16.19 -2.83
C ASP A 35 1.48 -15.95 -2.77
N ASP A 36 0.88 -16.18 -1.61
CA ASP A 36 -0.54 -16.00 -1.31
C ASP A 36 -0.86 -14.62 -0.71
N ILE A 37 -0.02 -13.62 -0.91
CA ILE A 37 -0.25 -12.24 -0.42
C ILE A 37 -1.68 -11.77 -0.69
N VAL A 38 -2.23 -11.07 0.29
CA VAL A 38 -3.48 -10.31 0.13
C VAL A 38 -3.18 -8.83 0.37
N TRP A 39 -3.37 -8.02 -0.66
CA TRP A 39 -3.33 -6.57 -0.57
C TRP A 39 -4.74 -6.00 -0.53
N GLU A 40 -5.01 -5.08 0.37
CA GLU A 40 -6.36 -4.57 0.60
C GLU A 40 -6.36 -3.08 0.95
N SER A 41 -7.23 -2.31 0.29
CA SER A 41 -7.57 -0.92 0.65
C SER A 41 -9.08 -0.80 0.83
N PRO A 42 -9.57 -0.78 2.08
CA PRO A 42 -11.00 -0.62 2.36
C PRO A 42 -11.57 0.71 1.86
N ALA A 43 -10.80 1.79 1.94
CA ALA A 43 -11.22 3.11 1.49
C ALA A 43 -11.55 3.13 -0.02
N ARG A 44 -10.76 2.42 -0.81
CA ARG A 44 -10.97 2.28 -2.26
C ARG A 44 -11.75 1.03 -2.67
N ARG A 45 -12.15 0.20 -1.69
CA ARG A 45 -12.88 -1.07 -1.89
C ARG A 45 -12.15 -2.03 -2.83
N LEU A 46 -10.84 -2.19 -2.64
CA LEU A 46 -9.97 -3.02 -3.45
C LEU A 46 -9.40 -4.16 -2.63
N VAL A 47 -9.34 -5.33 -3.24
CA VAL A 47 -8.60 -6.51 -2.76
C VAL A 47 -7.89 -7.14 -3.93
N PHE A 48 -6.59 -7.39 -3.79
CA PHE A 48 -5.80 -8.16 -4.75
C PHE A 48 -5.19 -9.37 -4.05
N ARG A 49 -5.23 -10.52 -4.69
CA ARG A 49 -4.75 -11.79 -4.15
C ARG A 49 -3.64 -12.35 -5.03
N GLY A 50 -2.53 -12.72 -4.38
CA GLY A 50 -1.35 -13.27 -5.03
C GLY A 50 -0.45 -12.20 -5.63
N LYS A 51 0.80 -12.58 -5.88
CA LYS A 51 1.85 -11.67 -6.37
C LYS A 51 1.55 -11.09 -7.75
N GLU A 52 0.95 -11.86 -8.65
CA GLU A 52 0.65 -11.41 -10.02
C GLU A 52 -0.33 -10.23 -10.01
N ALA A 53 -1.48 -10.40 -9.36
CA ALA A 53 -2.50 -9.35 -9.28
C ALA A 53 -2.02 -8.12 -8.50
N THR A 54 -1.32 -8.33 -7.38
CA THR A 54 -0.73 -7.25 -6.57
C THR A 54 0.33 -6.49 -7.35
N GLY A 55 1.21 -7.19 -8.06
CA GLY A 55 2.25 -6.57 -8.89
C GLY A 55 1.68 -5.76 -10.05
N ALA A 56 0.66 -6.26 -10.72
CA ALA A 56 -0.02 -5.52 -11.79
C ALA A 56 -0.67 -4.22 -11.26
N MET A 57 -1.30 -4.29 -10.10
CA MET A 57 -1.86 -3.12 -9.41
C MET A 57 -0.77 -2.10 -9.07
N TYR A 58 0.33 -2.52 -8.49
CA TYR A 58 1.43 -1.63 -8.12
C TYR A 58 2.05 -0.93 -9.32
N ARG A 59 2.37 -1.65 -10.40
CA ARG A 59 2.94 -1.03 -11.61
C ARG A 59 2.04 0.06 -12.13
N ARG A 60 0.75 -0.21 -12.24
CA ARG A 60 -0.25 0.76 -12.69
C ARG A 60 -0.36 1.98 -11.75
N MET A 61 -0.35 1.73 -10.45
CA MET A 61 -0.45 2.78 -9.43
C MET A 61 0.78 3.68 -9.43
N PHE A 62 1.99 3.10 -9.41
CA PHE A 62 3.23 3.87 -9.35
C PHE A 62 3.53 4.64 -10.65
N GLU A 63 3.08 4.15 -11.80
CA GLU A 63 3.10 4.91 -13.06
C GLU A 63 2.18 6.14 -13.03
N SER A 64 1.20 6.14 -12.15
CA SER A 64 0.17 7.19 -12.03
C SER A 64 0.36 8.13 -10.86
N PHE A 65 1.31 7.86 -9.96
CA PHE A 65 1.69 8.76 -8.87
C PHE A 65 2.94 9.55 -9.20
N GLN A 66 2.87 10.84 -8.98
CA GLN A 66 4.06 11.68 -8.83
C GLN A 66 4.17 12.07 -7.36
N VAL A 67 5.06 11.40 -6.64
CA VAL A 67 5.27 11.65 -5.20
C VAL A 67 6.12 12.91 -5.05
N GLU A 68 5.57 13.91 -4.34
CA GLU A 68 6.29 15.14 -3.99
C GLU A 68 6.92 15.04 -2.60
N GLU A 69 6.22 14.42 -1.67
CA GLU A 69 6.69 14.21 -0.31
C GLU A 69 6.16 12.89 0.22
N PHE A 70 7.01 12.17 0.92
CA PHE A 70 6.62 11.02 1.73
C PHE A 70 7.26 11.12 3.10
N ARG A 71 6.46 11.03 4.14
CA ARG A 71 6.92 11.19 5.51
C ARG A 71 6.37 10.10 6.41
N GLN A 72 7.26 9.27 6.93
CA GLN A 72 6.93 8.31 7.96
C GLN A 72 6.76 9.04 9.29
N LEU A 73 5.65 8.79 9.99
CA LEU A 73 5.36 9.38 11.29
C LEU A 73 5.75 8.43 12.42
N GLN A 74 5.37 7.16 12.31
CA GLN A 74 5.73 6.12 13.27
C GLN A 74 5.67 4.74 12.61
N ARG A 75 6.48 3.84 13.13
CA ARG A 75 6.45 2.41 12.77
C ARG A 75 6.80 1.58 13.99
N PHE A 76 6.06 0.52 14.21
CA PHE A 76 6.34 -0.44 15.27
C PHE A 76 5.93 -1.84 14.82
N ALA A 77 6.44 -2.86 15.52
CA ALA A 77 6.20 -4.24 15.15
C ALA A 77 6.01 -5.16 16.35
N THR A 78 5.33 -6.26 16.08
CA THR A 78 5.30 -7.47 16.89
C THR A 78 5.93 -8.62 16.11
N GLU A 79 5.86 -9.84 16.64
CA GLU A 79 6.40 -11.01 15.94
C GLU A 79 5.65 -11.35 14.65
N ASP A 80 4.40 -10.92 14.52
CA ASP A 80 3.51 -11.25 13.41
C ASP A 80 2.87 -10.04 12.72
N ARG A 81 3.20 -8.82 13.15
CA ARG A 81 2.63 -7.58 12.60
C ARG A 81 3.67 -6.47 12.52
N VAL A 82 3.52 -5.64 11.49
CA VAL A 82 4.15 -4.32 11.43
C VAL A 82 3.08 -3.28 11.17
N VAL A 83 3.10 -2.19 11.91
CA VAL A 83 2.22 -1.04 11.69
C VAL A 83 3.07 0.15 11.26
N ASP A 84 2.70 0.77 10.16
CA ASP A 84 3.34 1.98 9.63
C ASP A 84 2.30 3.08 9.42
N ASP A 85 2.59 4.24 9.95
CA ASP A 85 1.78 5.44 9.83
C ASP A 85 2.56 6.51 9.08
N SER A 86 2.11 6.88 7.90
CA SER A 86 2.80 7.76 6.98
C SER A 86 1.87 8.76 6.32
N VAL A 87 2.43 9.84 5.79
CA VAL A 87 1.73 10.83 4.96
C VAL A 87 2.46 10.97 3.64
N ALA A 88 1.70 10.91 2.55
CA ALA A 88 2.20 11.18 1.20
C ALA A 88 1.50 12.40 0.61
N THR A 89 2.26 13.28 -0.03
CA THR A 89 1.74 14.33 -0.91
C THR A 89 2.07 13.94 -2.34
N VAL A 90 1.05 13.78 -3.16
CA VAL A 90 1.20 13.27 -4.53
C VAL A 90 0.36 14.06 -5.52
N VAL A 91 0.80 14.07 -6.78
CA VAL A 91 -0.04 14.45 -7.92
C VAL A 91 -0.52 13.19 -8.62
N LEU A 92 -1.81 13.11 -8.91
CA LEU A 92 -2.40 12.03 -9.70
C LEU A 92 -2.06 12.29 -11.18
N ALA A 93 -0.92 11.78 -11.64
CA ALA A 93 -0.42 12.01 -12.99
C ALA A 93 -1.10 11.12 -14.06
N GLY A 94 -1.83 10.08 -13.63
CA GLY A 94 -2.55 9.15 -14.50
C GLY A 94 -3.76 8.53 -13.81
N ASP A 95 -4.47 7.67 -14.55
CA ASP A 95 -5.72 7.05 -14.08
C ASP A 95 -5.54 5.69 -13.37
N GLY A 96 -4.29 5.26 -13.20
CA GLY A 96 -3.96 3.93 -12.65
C GLY A 96 -4.14 3.79 -11.14
N VAL A 97 -4.46 4.87 -10.41
CA VAL A 97 -4.81 4.78 -8.99
C VAL A 97 -6.29 4.44 -8.88
N ILE A 98 -6.57 3.16 -8.98
CA ILE A 98 -7.93 2.61 -9.09
C ILE A 98 -8.81 3.10 -7.93
N ASN A 99 -10.02 3.57 -8.23
CA ASN A 99 -11.01 4.08 -7.28
C ASN A 99 -10.53 5.27 -6.42
N ALA A 100 -9.48 5.99 -6.83
CA ALA A 100 -9.07 7.19 -6.11
C ALA A 100 -10.19 8.25 -6.11
N PRO A 101 -10.40 8.96 -4.98
CA PRO A 101 -11.52 9.89 -4.84
C PRO A 101 -11.22 11.30 -5.36
N ALA A 102 -10.25 11.46 -6.25
CA ALA A 102 -9.86 12.74 -6.82
C ALA A 102 -9.57 12.60 -8.33
N ALA A 103 -9.78 13.66 -9.09
CA ALA A 103 -9.56 13.67 -10.53
C ALA A 103 -8.08 13.63 -10.89
N VAL A 104 -7.76 13.05 -12.04
CA VAL A 104 -6.40 13.07 -12.62
C VAL A 104 -5.94 14.51 -12.79
N GLY A 105 -4.71 14.80 -12.36
CA GLY A 105 -4.11 16.12 -12.29
C GLY A 105 -4.20 16.79 -10.92
N SER A 106 -5.05 16.28 -10.02
CA SER A 106 -5.19 16.81 -8.66
C SER A 106 -3.95 16.53 -7.82
N LYS A 107 -3.61 17.49 -6.96
CA LYS A 107 -2.64 17.29 -5.86
C LYS A 107 -3.38 16.92 -4.60
N VAL A 108 -2.99 15.84 -4.00
CA VAL A 108 -3.65 15.27 -2.82
C VAL A 108 -2.64 14.94 -1.72
N GLU A 109 -3.11 15.04 -0.48
CA GLU A 109 -2.43 14.49 0.68
C GLU A 109 -3.17 13.23 1.10
N ILE A 110 -2.43 12.15 1.32
CA ILE A 110 -2.96 10.86 1.72
C ILE A 110 -2.32 10.47 3.04
N ARG A 111 -3.13 10.26 4.09
CA ARG A 111 -2.67 9.58 5.29
C ARG A 111 -2.80 8.09 5.07
N LEU A 112 -1.74 7.37 5.30
CA LEU A 112 -1.61 5.94 5.06
C LEU A 112 -1.30 5.23 6.39
N LEU A 113 -2.23 4.40 6.85
CA LEU A 113 -1.98 3.48 7.95
C LEU A 113 -1.90 2.06 7.40
N HIS A 114 -0.70 1.53 7.29
CA HIS A 114 -0.48 0.16 6.87
C HIS A 114 -0.45 -0.78 8.07
N VAL A 115 -1.15 -1.90 7.96
CA VAL A 115 -1.04 -3.03 8.85
C VAL A 115 -0.57 -4.23 8.04
N PHE A 116 0.68 -4.61 8.23
CA PHE A 116 1.27 -5.78 7.59
C PHE A 116 1.13 -7.00 8.49
N GLU A 117 0.68 -8.11 7.92
CA GLU A 117 0.80 -9.42 8.56
C GLU A 117 2.08 -10.09 8.06
N MET A 118 2.87 -10.60 9.00
CA MET A 118 4.17 -11.20 8.72
C MET A 118 4.12 -12.71 8.91
N ARG A 119 4.71 -13.44 7.97
CA ARG A 119 4.81 -14.90 8.05
C ARG A 119 6.14 -15.36 7.47
N GLY A 120 6.99 -15.99 8.31
CA GLY A 120 8.29 -16.48 7.87
C GLY A 120 9.22 -15.39 7.34
N GLY A 121 9.18 -14.19 7.93
CA GLY A 121 10.00 -13.04 7.50
C GLY A 121 9.50 -12.35 6.24
N LYS A 122 8.33 -12.72 5.72
CA LYS A 122 7.70 -12.11 4.54
C LYS A 122 6.34 -11.52 4.89
N ILE A 123 5.90 -10.57 4.08
CA ILE A 123 4.59 -9.94 4.19
C ILE A 123 3.54 -10.89 3.58
N SER A 124 2.60 -11.37 4.38
CA SER A 124 1.51 -12.24 3.93
C SER A 124 0.20 -11.49 3.72
N ARG A 125 0.07 -10.30 4.30
CA ARG A 125 -1.04 -9.38 4.05
C ARG A 125 -0.55 -7.95 4.20
N GLU A 126 -1.04 -7.09 3.34
CA GLU A 126 -0.89 -5.64 3.45
C GLU A 126 -2.29 -5.01 3.42
N LEU A 127 -2.67 -4.46 4.55
CA LEU A 127 -3.93 -3.74 4.72
C LEU A 127 -3.61 -2.27 4.88
N VAL A 128 -4.09 -1.42 3.96
CA VAL A 128 -3.87 0.01 4.04
C VAL A 128 -5.19 0.76 4.26
N PHE A 129 -5.25 1.50 5.36
CA PHE A 129 -6.29 2.49 5.62
C PHE A 129 -5.82 3.84 5.11
N GLU A 130 -6.66 4.48 4.31
CA GLU A 130 -6.33 5.73 3.63
C GLU A 130 -7.34 6.81 3.98
N THR A 131 -6.85 8.02 4.26
CA THR A 131 -7.68 9.22 4.23
C THR A 131 -7.11 10.19 3.21
N TRP A 132 -7.97 10.74 2.36
CA TRP A 132 -7.60 11.58 1.24
C TRP A 132 -8.05 13.02 1.47
N ARG A 133 -7.15 13.96 1.23
CA ARG A 133 -7.44 15.39 1.25
C ARG A 133 -6.93 16.03 -0.04
N THR A 134 -7.81 16.60 -0.83
CA THR A 134 -7.43 17.37 -2.01
C THR A 134 -6.81 18.70 -1.59
N ILE A 135 -5.59 18.97 -2.06
CA ILE A 135 -4.87 20.23 -1.85
C ILE A 135 -5.16 21.17 -3.02
N GLU A 136 -5.01 20.67 -4.25
CA GLU A 136 -5.29 21.37 -5.49
C GLU A 136 -6.16 20.48 -6.36
N GLU A 137 -7.37 20.94 -6.64
CA GLU A 137 -8.32 20.21 -7.48
C GLU A 137 -8.04 20.47 -8.94
N ALA A 138 -8.08 19.41 -9.76
CA ALA A 138 -7.99 19.52 -11.21
C ALA A 138 -9.34 19.18 -11.86
N ALA A 139 -9.63 19.82 -13.00
CA ALA A 139 -10.80 19.51 -13.81
C ALA A 139 -10.54 18.32 -14.77
N GLY A 140 -9.78 17.33 -14.33
CA GLY A 140 -9.45 16.13 -15.08
C GLY A 140 -10.53 15.05 -14.99
N ARG A 141 -10.33 13.99 -15.75
CA ARG A 141 -11.17 12.78 -15.62
C ARG A 141 -10.92 12.09 -14.28
N MET A 142 -11.92 11.36 -13.79
CA MET A 142 -11.73 10.48 -12.64
C MET A 142 -10.83 9.30 -13.00
N PRO A 143 -10.05 8.79 -12.06
CA PRO A 143 -9.28 7.57 -12.24
C PRO A 143 -10.17 6.36 -12.59
N TYR A 144 -9.54 5.32 -13.08
CA TYR A 144 -10.23 4.07 -13.41
C TYR A 144 -11.02 3.55 -12.20
N ALA A 145 -12.30 3.28 -12.43
CA ALA A 145 -13.18 2.69 -11.44
C ALA A 145 -13.28 1.19 -11.69
N ALA A 146 -12.75 0.39 -10.79
CA ALA A 146 -12.97 -1.05 -10.80
C ALA A 146 -14.40 -1.34 -10.33
N ALA A 147 -15.05 -2.30 -10.99
CA ALA A 147 -16.26 -2.90 -10.44
C ALA A 147 -15.97 -3.38 -9.02
N ARG A 148 -16.90 -3.16 -8.09
CA ARG A 148 -16.78 -3.41 -6.65
C ARG A 148 -16.15 -4.78 -6.37
N GLN A 149 -14.85 -4.81 -6.14
CA GLN A 149 -14.21 -5.90 -5.46
C GLN A 149 -14.31 -5.56 -3.98
N TYR A 150 -15.10 -6.32 -3.26
CA TYR A 150 -15.22 -6.09 -1.83
C TYR A 150 -13.90 -6.43 -1.16
N ALA A 151 -13.46 -5.52 -0.31
CA ALA A 151 -12.60 -5.90 0.78
C ALA A 151 -13.15 -7.20 1.40
N SER A 152 -12.27 -8.13 1.66
CA SER A 152 -12.67 -9.31 2.42
C SER A 152 -13.47 -8.84 3.62
N PRO A 153 -14.61 -9.45 3.92
CA PRO A 153 -15.25 -9.20 5.20
C PRO A 153 -14.17 -9.34 6.27
N ILE A 154 -14.24 -8.48 7.27
CA ILE A 154 -13.35 -8.54 8.44
C ILE A 154 -13.10 -10.00 8.72
N HIS A 155 -11.85 -10.44 8.63
CA HIS A 155 -11.54 -11.83 8.89
C HIS A 155 -12.11 -12.17 10.26
N PRO A 156 -12.95 -13.19 10.38
CA PRO A 156 -13.31 -13.67 11.69
C PRO A 156 -12.00 -13.94 12.43
N ALA A 157 -11.88 -13.37 13.62
CA ALA A 157 -10.77 -13.66 14.49
C ALA A 157 -10.67 -15.19 14.62
N HIS A 158 -9.53 -15.75 14.27
CA HIS A 158 -9.24 -17.15 14.49
C HIS A 158 -9.03 -17.40 15.96
#